data_c7550bf0064e62c743967305ff4bf51b
#
_entry.id   c7550bf0064e62c743967305ff4bf51b
#
_cell.length_a   1.000
_cell.length_b   1.000
_cell.length_c   1.000
_cell.angle_alpha   90.00
_cell.angle_beta   90.00
_cell.angle_gamma   90.00
#
_symmetry.space_group_name_H-M   'P 1'
#
loop_
_entity.id
_entity.type
_entity.pdbx_description
1 polymer ?
#
loop_
_entity_poly.entity_id
_entity_poly.type
_entity_poly.pdbx_seq_one_letter_code
_entity_poly.pdbx_strand_id
1 'polypeptide(L)'
;ADTETHIYPAEELKDITVPHPSEKAFEVTGVYGVAESTALKSSGEGTLVLEKQKGMLTEGNHFTFAIAVSATAMRGGHIEIVGAGPGDPELISVRGKRMLEKADLVLYAGSLVPRELTFYAKEGATVRSSAGMDLEEQFALMKEFYDKGLFIVRLHTGDPCIYGAIQEQMAFFD
;
A
#
# COMPACT_ATOMS: atom_id res chain seq x y z
N ALA A 1 1.63 15.14 -7.43
CA ALA A 1 2.64 14.77 -6.43
C ALA A 1 3.93 15.46 -6.83
N ASP A 2 4.48 16.28 -5.95
CA ASP A 2 5.78 16.89 -6.17
C ASP A 2 6.83 15.79 -6.10
N THR A 3 7.60 15.64 -7.19
CA THR A 3 8.68 14.67 -7.24
C THR A 3 9.96 15.37 -6.81
N GLU A 4 10.48 14.97 -5.67
CA GLU A 4 11.76 15.49 -5.18
C GLU A 4 12.91 14.84 -5.95
N THR A 5 13.87 15.64 -6.37
CA THR A 5 15.05 15.18 -7.12
C THR A 5 16.31 15.35 -6.27
N HIS A 6 17.02 14.25 -6.04
CA HIS A 6 18.29 14.24 -5.33
C HIS A 6 19.43 13.85 -6.26
N ILE A 7 20.57 14.50 -6.11
CA ILE A 7 21.82 14.18 -6.84
C ILE A 7 22.87 13.78 -5.81
N TYR A 8 23.44 12.60 -5.97
CA TYR A 8 24.45 12.06 -5.06
C TYR A 8 25.82 12.07 -5.72
N PRO A 9 26.87 12.56 -5.04
CA PRO A 9 28.24 12.42 -5.49
C PRO A 9 28.71 10.96 -5.37
N ALA A 10 29.73 10.59 -6.12
CA ALA A 10 30.24 9.21 -6.15
C ALA A 10 30.71 8.70 -4.78
N GLU A 11 31.26 9.60 -3.96
CA GLU A 11 31.74 9.29 -2.61
C GLU A 11 30.64 8.74 -1.69
N GLU A 12 29.41 9.16 -1.90
CA GLU A 12 28.26 8.68 -1.11
C GLU A 12 27.71 7.35 -1.60
N LEU A 13 28.07 6.91 -2.79
CA LEU A 13 27.54 5.72 -3.45
C LEU A 13 28.53 4.54 -3.48
N LYS A 14 29.83 4.80 -3.31
CA LYS A 14 30.90 3.81 -3.51
C LYS A 14 30.82 2.59 -2.60
N ASP A 15 30.33 2.76 -1.38
CA ASP A 15 30.29 1.72 -0.34
C ASP A 15 28.95 0.93 -0.36
N ILE A 16 28.02 1.26 -1.27
CA ILE A 16 26.73 0.59 -1.38
C ILE A 16 26.88 -0.68 -2.21
N THR A 17 26.59 -1.83 -1.59
CA THR A 17 26.57 -3.12 -2.27
C THR A 17 25.39 -3.21 -3.23
N VAL A 18 25.64 -3.58 -4.47
CA VAL A 18 24.63 -3.71 -5.53
C VAL A 18 24.59 -5.14 -6.07
N PRO A 19 23.42 -5.63 -6.53
CA PRO A 19 23.28 -6.98 -7.10
C PRO A 19 24.09 -7.17 -8.39
N HIS A 20 24.23 -6.10 -9.20
CA HIS A 20 24.88 -6.15 -10.52
C HIS A 20 26.07 -5.21 -10.58
N PRO A 21 27.21 -5.53 -9.90
CA PRO A 21 28.42 -4.72 -9.96
C PRO A 21 29.01 -4.72 -11.37
N SER A 22 29.60 -3.59 -11.77
CA SER A 22 30.20 -3.41 -13.08
C SER A 22 31.55 -2.74 -12.95
N GLU A 23 32.62 -3.46 -13.25
CA GLU A 23 34.01 -2.93 -13.28
C GLU A 23 34.11 -1.73 -14.21
N LYS A 24 33.50 -1.81 -15.39
CA LYS A 24 33.49 -0.70 -16.35
C LYS A 24 32.83 0.57 -15.78
N ALA A 25 31.78 0.43 -14.99
CA ALA A 25 31.16 1.56 -14.32
C ALA A 25 32.09 2.11 -13.24
N PHE A 26 32.74 1.23 -12.48
CA PHE A 26 33.69 1.63 -11.44
C PHE A 26 34.90 2.40 -12.00
N GLU A 27 35.49 1.94 -13.12
CA GLU A 27 36.63 2.62 -13.79
C GLU A 27 36.30 4.07 -14.18
N VAL A 28 35.03 4.33 -14.56
CA VAL A 28 34.60 5.65 -15.05
C VAL A 28 34.07 6.55 -13.93
N THR A 29 33.34 5.97 -12.98
CA THR A 29 32.58 6.74 -11.98
C THR A 29 33.02 6.54 -10.54
N GLY A 30 33.85 5.53 -10.26
CA GLY A 30 34.21 5.12 -8.90
C GLY A 30 33.08 4.38 -8.16
N VAL A 31 32.01 3.99 -8.86
CA VAL A 31 30.84 3.30 -8.29
C VAL A 31 30.50 2.06 -9.11
N TYR A 32 30.33 0.90 -8.47
CA TYR A 32 30.07 -0.38 -9.15
C TYR A 32 28.70 -0.46 -9.85
N GLY A 33 27.73 0.33 -9.42
CA GLY A 33 26.38 0.30 -10.00
C GLY A 33 25.58 1.57 -9.73
N VAL A 34 25.86 2.64 -10.47
CA VAL A 34 25.31 3.98 -10.22
C VAL A 34 23.78 3.98 -10.04
N ALA A 35 23.02 3.34 -10.95
CA ALA A 35 21.56 3.35 -10.87
C ALA A 35 21.03 2.63 -9.61
N GLU A 36 21.57 1.46 -9.27
CA GLU A 36 21.15 0.67 -8.12
C GLU A 36 21.60 1.32 -6.82
N SER A 37 22.86 1.81 -6.74
CA SER A 37 23.38 2.52 -5.58
C SER A 37 22.58 3.80 -5.29
N THR A 38 22.23 4.56 -6.32
CA THR A 38 21.39 5.76 -6.19
C THR A 38 20.00 5.42 -5.67
N ALA A 39 19.37 4.38 -6.23
CA ALA A 39 18.04 3.95 -5.79
C ALA A 39 18.05 3.47 -4.33
N LEU A 40 19.03 2.66 -3.93
CA LEU A 40 19.21 2.20 -2.55
C LEU A 40 19.50 3.35 -1.59
N LYS A 41 20.38 4.29 -1.96
CA LYS A 41 20.66 5.49 -1.15
C LYS A 41 19.43 6.34 -0.94
N SER A 42 18.70 6.64 -2.03
CA SER A 42 17.44 7.45 -1.96
C SER A 42 16.36 6.78 -1.15
N SER A 43 16.34 5.45 -1.12
CA SER A 43 15.34 4.68 -0.38
C SER A 43 15.66 4.48 1.10
N GLY A 44 16.79 4.99 1.60
CA GLY A 44 17.25 4.78 2.98
C GLY A 44 17.53 3.31 3.28
N GLU A 45 18.31 2.66 2.44
CA GLU A 45 18.63 1.21 2.50
C GLU A 45 17.40 0.30 2.32
N GLY A 46 16.46 0.74 1.53
CA GLY A 46 15.26 -0.03 1.19
C GLY A 46 15.55 -1.23 0.28
N THR A 47 14.52 -1.73 -0.38
CA THR A 47 14.62 -2.92 -1.23
C THR A 47 14.47 -2.55 -2.71
N LEU A 48 15.37 -3.03 -3.56
CA LEU A 48 15.19 -2.93 -5.02
C LEU A 48 13.98 -3.76 -5.44
N VAL A 49 13.02 -3.13 -6.08
CA VAL A 49 11.86 -3.76 -6.70
C VAL A 49 12.03 -3.91 -8.20
N LEU A 50 12.92 -3.12 -8.78
CA LEU A 50 13.37 -3.25 -10.14
C LEU A 50 14.88 -3.02 -10.17
N GLU A 51 15.62 -4.06 -10.52
CA GLU A 51 17.07 -4.00 -10.69
C GLU A 51 17.44 -3.17 -11.92
N LYS A 52 18.73 -2.93 -12.12
CA LYS A 52 19.26 -2.11 -13.21
C LYS A 52 18.67 -2.46 -14.58
N GLN A 53 17.97 -1.51 -15.14
CA GLN A 53 17.48 -1.55 -16.51
C GLN A 53 18.29 -0.59 -17.39
N LYS A 54 18.38 -0.93 -18.66
CA LYS A 54 19.01 -0.07 -19.68
C LYS A 54 17.93 0.39 -20.65
N GLY A 55 17.93 1.66 -20.94
CA GLY A 55 17.09 2.24 -21.97
C GLY A 55 17.93 3.03 -22.98
N MET A 56 17.36 3.31 -24.12
CA MET A 56 17.95 4.14 -25.16
C MET A 56 16.95 5.26 -25.47
N LEU A 57 17.43 6.49 -25.36
CA LEU A 57 16.77 7.65 -25.95
C LEU A 57 17.12 7.68 -27.45
N THR A 58 16.45 8.51 -28.21
CA THR A 58 16.76 8.69 -29.64
C THR A 58 18.25 9.00 -29.86
N GLU A 59 18.85 8.46 -30.94
CA GLU A 59 20.22 8.79 -31.42
C GLU A 59 21.39 8.38 -30.50
N GLY A 60 21.31 7.18 -29.91
CA GLY A 60 22.47 6.57 -29.24
C GLY A 60 22.75 7.04 -27.82
N ASN A 61 21.92 7.89 -27.27
CA ASN A 61 21.98 8.24 -25.86
C ASN A 61 21.39 7.12 -25.01
N HIS A 62 22.21 6.52 -24.16
CA HIS A 62 21.80 5.45 -23.25
C HIS A 62 21.58 6.00 -21.85
N PHE A 63 20.58 5.43 -21.17
CA PHE A 63 20.38 5.68 -19.74
C PHE A 63 20.19 4.36 -18.98
N THR A 64 20.46 4.39 -17.68
CA THR A 64 20.18 3.28 -16.78
C THR A 64 19.30 3.78 -15.64
N PHE A 65 18.40 2.93 -15.17
CA PHE A 65 17.58 3.21 -14.01
C PHE A 65 17.37 1.95 -13.17
N ALA A 66 17.07 2.15 -11.91
CA ALA A 66 16.63 1.15 -10.95
C ALA A 66 15.56 1.75 -10.05
N ILE A 67 14.72 0.94 -9.46
CA ILE A 67 13.65 1.38 -8.56
C ILE A 67 13.80 0.66 -7.22
N ALA A 68 13.86 1.42 -6.14
CA ALA A 68 13.83 0.90 -4.79
C ALA A 68 12.61 1.43 -4.03
N VAL A 69 12.06 0.62 -3.14
CA VAL A 69 11.07 1.03 -2.15
C VAL A 69 11.80 1.47 -0.90
N SER A 70 11.45 2.64 -0.38
CA SER A 70 12.07 3.15 0.85
C SER A 70 11.91 2.18 2.01
N ALA A 71 12.96 2.02 2.81
CA ALA A 71 12.91 1.25 4.05
C ALA A 71 11.92 1.84 5.07
N THR A 72 11.72 3.16 4.98
CA THR A 72 10.78 3.92 5.83
C THR A 72 9.46 4.19 5.15
N ALA A 73 9.28 3.81 3.88
CA ALA A 73 7.97 3.83 3.25
C ALA A 73 7.11 2.83 3.99
N MET A 74 6.40 3.32 4.98
CA MET A 74 5.27 2.59 5.52
C MET A 74 4.38 2.31 4.31
N ARG A 75 4.31 1.06 3.92
CA ARG A 75 3.24 0.60 3.05
C ARG A 75 2.00 0.74 3.93
N GLY A 76 1.38 1.90 3.87
CA GLY A 76 0.08 2.08 4.47
C GLY A 76 -0.80 0.93 4.00
N GLY A 77 -1.65 0.44 4.88
CA GLY A 77 -2.66 -0.54 4.51
C GLY A 77 -3.58 0.02 3.42
N HIS A 78 -4.55 -0.74 3.07
CA HIS A 78 -5.59 -0.31 2.15
C HIS A 78 -6.94 -0.42 2.84
N ILE A 79 -7.75 0.63 2.77
CA ILE A 79 -9.10 0.64 3.33
C ILE A 79 -10.11 0.75 2.18
N GLU A 80 -10.99 -0.23 2.09
CA GLU A 80 -12.14 -0.21 1.19
C GLU A 80 -13.43 -0.06 2.00
N ILE A 81 -14.29 0.85 1.57
CA ILE A 81 -15.63 1.01 2.12
C ILE A 81 -16.60 0.25 1.22
N VAL A 82 -17.26 -0.73 1.77
CA VAL A 82 -18.16 -1.62 1.04
C VAL A 82 -19.59 -1.52 1.58
N GLY A 83 -20.56 -1.33 0.71
CA GLY A 83 -21.97 -1.42 1.05
C GLY A 83 -22.45 -2.87 1.07
N ALA A 84 -23.19 -3.22 2.11
CA ALA A 84 -23.76 -4.55 2.29
C ALA A 84 -24.97 -4.86 1.38
N GLY A 85 -25.44 -3.88 0.61
CA GLY A 85 -26.63 -4.01 -0.19
C GLY A 85 -27.92 -3.94 0.65
N PRO A 86 -29.09 -4.31 0.07
CA PRO A 86 -30.40 -4.10 0.69
C PRO A 86 -30.76 -5.11 1.80
N GLY A 87 -29.87 -6.02 2.15
CA GLY A 87 -30.08 -6.97 3.26
C GLY A 87 -29.96 -8.45 2.87
N ASP A 88 -30.11 -8.79 1.61
CA ASP A 88 -29.83 -10.13 1.11
C ASP A 88 -28.34 -10.27 0.78
N PRO A 89 -27.62 -11.24 1.36
CA PRO A 89 -26.21 -11.46 1.09
C PRO A 89 -25.88 -11.72 -0.38
N GLU A 90 -26.79 -12.25 -1.16
CA GLU A 90 -26.61 -12.49 -2.60
C GLU A 90 -26.66 -11.19 -3.43
N LEU A 91 -27.17 -10.10 -2.86
CA LEU A 91 -27.25 -8.80 -3.50
C LEU A 91 -26.06 -7.88 -3.23
N ILE A 92 -25.02 -8.39 -2.61
CA ILE A 92 -23.75 -7.65 -2.54
C ILE A 92 -23.13 -7.50 -3.95
N SER A 93 -22.50 -6.37 -4.21
CA SER A 93 -21.79 -6.22 -5.47
C SER A 93 -20.65 -7.24 -5.60
N VAL A 94 -20.38 -7.72 -6.83
CA VAL A 94 -19.26 -8.61 -7.11
C VAL A 94 -17.92 -8.01 -6.65
N ARG A 95 -17.76 -6.68 -6.77
CA ARG A 95 -16.58 -5.98 -6.25
C ARG A 95 -16.52 -6.08 -4.72
N GLY A 96 -17.61 -5.79 -4.02
CA GLY A 96 -17.66 -5.84 -2.56
C GLY A 96 -17.27 -7.23 -2.03
N LYS A 97 -17.82 -8.29 -2.62
CA LYS A 97 -17.46 -9.67 -2.28
C LYS A 97 -15.96 -9.92 -2.44
N ARG A 98 -15.38 -9.53 -3.58
CA ARG A 98 -13.92 -9.68 -3.84
C ARG A 98 -13.06 -8.91 -2.83
N MET A 99 -13.53 -7.77 -2.33
CA MET A 99 -12.83 -7.02 -1.29
C MET A 99 -12.89 -7.75 0.05
N LEU A 100 -14.05 -8.30 0.43
CA LEU A 100 -14.19 -9.12 1.63
C LEU A 100 -13.27 -10.35 1.60
N GLU A 101 -13.18 -11.04 0.46
CA GLU A 101 -12.32 -12.21 0.26
C GLU A 101 -10.80 -11.90 0.42
N LYS A 102 -10.41 -10.64 0.28
CA LYS A 102 -9.02 -10.18 0.44
C LYS A 102 -8.72 -9.60 1.82
N ALA A 103 -9.74 -9.26 2.59
CA ALA A 103 -9.61 -8.50 3.82
C ALA A 103 -8.79 -9.24 4.90
N ASP A 104 -7.92 -8.51 5.56
CA ASP A 104 -7.27 -8.90 6.81
C ASP A 104 -8.10 -8.48 8.03
N LEU A 105 -8.83 -7.35 7.89
CA LEU A 105 -9.83 -6.88 8.85
C LEU A 105 -11.14 -6.60 8.11
N VAL A 106 -12.23 -7.17 8.61
CA VAL A 106 -13.60 -6.79 8.25
C VAL A 106 -14.24 -6.12 9.46
N LEU A 107 -14.45 -4.82 9.39
CA LEU A 107 -15.18 -4.05 10.41
C LEU A 107 -16.58 -3.76 9.88
N TYR A 108 -17.61 -4.43 10.40
CA TYR A 108 -18.97 -4.32 9.90
C TYR A 108 -19.89 -3.52 10.84
N ALA A 109 -20.91 -2.86 10.29
CA ALA A 109 -21.77 -1.88 10.97
C ALA A 109 -22.85 -2.50 11.90
N GLY A 110 -22.58 -3.65 12.49
CA GLY A 110 -23.46 -4.25 13.49
C GLY A 110 -24.66 -5.02 12.90
N SER A 111 -25.81 -4.99 13.60
CA SER A 111 -26.95 -5.86 13.35
C SER A 111 -27.69 -5.61 12.04
N LEU A 112 -27.44 -4.48 11.38
CA LEU A 112 -28.06 -4.15 10.09
C LEU A 112 -27.28 -4.69 8.89
N VAL A 113 -26.13 -5.31 9.13
CA VAL A 113 -25.36 -6.00 8.10
C VAL A 113 -25.57 -7.49 8.25
N PRO A 114 -26.03 -8.21 7.23
CA PRO A 114 -26.17 -9.66 7.27
C PRO A 114 -24.85 -10.33 7.68
N ARG A 115 -24.88 -11.15 8.71
CA ARG A 115 -23.67 -11.80 9.24
C ARG A 115 -23.05 -12.74 8.20
N GLU A 116 -23.85 -13.28 7.31
CA GLU A 116 -23.44 -14.16 6.21
C GLU A 116 -22.41 -13.49 5.29
N LEU A 117 -22.46 -12.16 5.13
CA LEU A 117 -21.46 -11.42 4.37
C LEU A 117 -20.06 -11.51 4.98
N THR A 118 -19.97 -11.66 6.29
CA THR A 118 -18.68 -11.80 6.96
C THR A 118 -18.01 -13.14 6.70
N PHE A 119 -18.76 -14.14 6.23
CA PHE A 119 -18.23 -15.46 5.87
C PHE A 119 -17.42 -15.45 4.56
N TYR A 120 -17.54 -14.38 3.77
CA TYR A 120 -16.65 -14.18 2.62
C TYR A 120 -15.22 -13.77 3.00
N ALA A 121 -14.99 -13.39 4.26
CA ALA A 121 -13.63 -13.06 4.72
C ALA A 121 -12.71 -14.28 4.62
N LYS A 122 -11.46 -14.05 4.20
CA LYS A 122 -10.48 -15.15 4.11
C LYS A 122 -10.21 -15.79 5.47
N GLU A 123 -9.72 -17.01 5.47
CA GLU A 123 -9.24 -17.67 6.67
C GLU A 123 -8.13 -16.84 7.37
N GLY A 124 -8.24 -16.70 8.68
CA GLY A 124 -7.32 -15.87 9.49
C GLY A 124 -7.65 -14.38 9.51
N ALA A 125 -8.65 -13.91 8.76
CA ALA A 125 -9.09 -12.52 8.83
C ALA A 125 -9.71 -12.20 10.21
N THR A 126 -9.46 -11.01 10.69
CA THR A 126 -10.13 -10.47 11.88
C THR A 126 -11.49 -9.90 11.47
N VAL A 127 -12.57 -10.40 12.07
CA VAL A 127 -13.94 -9.91 11.84
C VAL A 127 -14.46 -9.26 13.12
N ARG A 128 -14.86 -8.00 13.06
CA ARG A 128 -15.34 -7.23 14.21
C ARG A 128 -16.62 -6.46 13.87
N SER A 129 -17.55 -6.47 14.82
CA SER A 129 -18.71 -5.58 14.79
C SER A 129 -18.34 -4.22 15.37
N SER A 130 -18.77 -3.16 14.72
CA SER A 130 -18.63 -1.80 15.26
C SER A 130 -19.83 -1.35 16.12
N ALA A 131 -20.78 -2.26 16.40
CA ALA A 131 -21.97 -1.97 17.18
C ALA A 131 -21.64 -1.69 18.64
N GLY A 132 -21.10 -0.93 19.16
CA GLY A 132 -20.67 -0.65 20.54
C GLY A 132 -19.33 0.05 20.61
N MET A 133 -18.77 0.34 19.43
CA MET A 133 -17.56 1.14 19.29
C MET A 133 -17.94 2.58 18.95
N ASP A 134 -17.31 3.52 19.60
CA ASP A 134 -17.33 4.91 19.14
C ASP A 134 -16.45 5.10 17.90
N LEU A 135 -16.45 6.31 17.32
CA LEU A 135 -15.69 6.58 16.11
C LEU A 135 -14.16 6.48 16.33
N GLU A 136 -13.68 6.88 17.48
CA GLU A 136 -12.26 6.85 17.84
C GLU A 136 -11.76 5.40 17.97
N GLU A 137 -12.55 4.53 18.61
CA GLU A 137 -12.26 3.10 18.73
C GLU A 137 -12.25 2.39 17.37
N GLN A 138 -13.22 2.72 16.49
CA GLN A 138 -13.27 2.19 15.13
C GLN A 138 -12.05 2.62 14.32
N PHE A 139 -11.68 3.89 14.43
CA PHE A 139 -10.51 4.44 13.75
C PHE A 139 -9.22 3.82 14.29
N ALA A 140 -9.04 3.73 15.60
CA ALA A 140 -7.87 3.13 16.22
C ALA A 140 -7.66 1.68 15.77
N LEU A 141 -8.74 0.90 15.68
CA LEU A 141 -8.68 -0.48 15.19
C LEU A 141 -8.28 -0.53 13.71
N MET A 142 -8.88 0.28 12.85
CA MET A 142 -8.53 0.31 11.43
C MET A 142 -7.09 0.80 11.23
N LYS A 143 -6.66 1.81 12.00
CA LYS A 143 -5.29 2.34 11.94
C LYS A 143 -4.25 1.29 12.34
N GLU A 144 -4.51 0.48 13.35
CA GLU A 144 -3.61 -0.61 13.75
C GLU A 144 -3.31 -1.57 12.58
N PHE A 145 -4.33 -1.92 11.80
CA PHE A 145 -4.17 -2.79 10.62
C PHE A 145 -3.54 -2.03 9.45
N TYR A 146 -3.93 -0.78 9.27
CA TYR A 146 -3.36 0.09 8.23
C TYR A 146 -1.85 0.29 8.39
N ASP A 147 -1.40 0.58 9.59
CA ASP A 147 0.03 0.78 9.89
C ASP A 147 0.86 -0.51 9.68
N LYS A 148 0.23 -1.67 9.73
CA LYS A 148 0.84 -2.97 9.40
C LYS A 148 0.83 -3.29 7.89
N GLY A 149 0.31 -2.40 7.05
CA GLY A 149 0.22 -2.60 5.60
C GLY A 149 -0.88 -3.58 5.18
N LEU A 150 -1.89 -3.81 6.02
CA LEU A 150 -2.93 -4.82 5.83
C LEU A 150 -4.15 -4.24 5.09
N PHE A 151 -4.98 -5.14 4.55
CA PHE A 151 -6.18 -4.79 3.79
C PHE A 151 -7.40 -4.78 4.70
N ILE A 152 -8.06 -3.64 4.81
CA ILE A 152 -9.21 -3.40 5.67
C ILE A 152 -10.47 -3.21 4.83
N VAL A 153 -11.54 -3.87 5.19
CA VAL A 153 -12.87 -3.61 4.67
C VAL A 153 -13.76 -3.03 5.76
N ARG A 154 -14.24 -1.80 5.54
CA ARG A 154 -15.30 -1.20 6.33
C ARG A 154 -16.65 -1.55 5.65
N LEU A 155 -17.37 -2.52 6.20
CA LEU A 155 -18.64 -3.00 5.65
C LEU A 155 -19.80 -2.25 6.28
N HIS A 156 -20.47 -1.41 5.48
CA HIS A 156 -21.60 -0.58 5.87
C HIS A 156 -22.94 -1.19 5.46
N THR A 157 -24.00 -0.79 6.17
CA THR A 157 -25.37 -1.08 5.81
C THR A 157 -25.74 -0.34 4.52
N GLY A 158 -26.42 -1.02 3.60
CA GLY A 158 -26.96 -0.42 2.39
C GLY A 158 -25.89 0.21 1.50
N ASP A 159 -26.14 1.44 1.06
CA ASP A 159 -25.17 2.28 0.36
C ASP A 159 -24.43 3.14 1.38
N PRO A 160 -23.11 3.02 1.48
CA PRO A 160 -22.31 3.78 2.45
C PRO A 160 -22.41 5.30 2.27
N CYS A 161 -22.74 5.79 1.09
CA CYS A 161 -22.91 7.23 0.82
C CYS A 161 -24.22 7.80 1.36
N ILE A 162 -25.14 6.94 1.82
CA ILE A 162 -26.42 7.34 2.39
C ILE A 162 -26.40 7.05 3.90
N TYR A 163 -26.36 8.09 4.73
CA TYR A 163 -26.35 8.01 6.21
C TYR A 163 -25.17 7.23 6.82
N GLY A 164 -24.06 7.07 6.09
CA GLY A 164 -22.95 6.21 6.49
C GLY A 164 -21.85 6.87 7.33
N ALA A 165 -21.97 8.15 7.73
CA ALA A 165 -20.92 8.90 8.43
C ALA A 165 -19.53 8.78 7.75
N ILE A 166 -19.52 8.63 6.41
CA ILE A 166 -18.29 8.39 5.64
C ILE A 166 -17.38 9.61 5.67
N GLN A 167 -17.95 10.82 5.63
CA GLN A 167 -17.18 12.06 5.67
C GLN A 167 -16.40 12.19 6.97
N GLU A 168 -17.04 11.85 8.09
CA GLU A 168 -16.40 11.84 9.40
C GLU A 168 -15.29 10.78 9.46
N GLN A 169 -15.52 9.61 8.88
CA GLN A 169 -14.51 8.55 8.83
C GLN A 169 -13.34 8.92 7.91
N MET A 170 -13.61 9.52 6.75
CA MET A 170 -12.57 9.96 5.82
C MET A 170 -11.68 11.06 6.41
N ALA A 171 -12.22 11.96 7.22
CA ALA A 171 -11.47 13.03 7.86
C ALA A 171 -10.39 12.51 8.86
N PHE A 172 -10.47 11.27 9.29
CA PHE A 172 -9.42 10.65 10.12
C PHE A 172 -8.24 10.09 9.31
N PHE A 173 -8.38 9.98 7.97
CA PHE A 173 -7.36 9.42 7.09
C PHE A 173 -6.59 10.48 6.26
N ASP A 174 -7.02 11.74 6.33
CA ASP A 174 -6.35 12.91 5.76
C ASP A 174 -5.28 13.47 6.73
#